data_55ad16fd9c0b06c0df20bb4fa31b8f89
#
_entry.id   55ad16fd9c0b06c0df20bb4fa31b8f89
#
_cell.length_a   1.000
_cell.length_b   1.000
_cell.length_c   1.000
_cell.angle_alpha   90.00
_cell.angle_beta   90.00
_cell.angle_gamma   90.00
#
_symmetry.space_group_name_H-M   'P 1'
#
loop_
_entity.id
_entity.type
_entity.pdbx_description
1 polymer ?
#
loop_
_entity_poly.entity_id
_entity_poly.type
_entity_poly.pdbx_seq_one_letter_code
_entity_poly.pdbx_strand_id
1 'polypeptide(L)'
;YEHNPVAQKLDVPESVTFNNGKAEWSMVEGAEGYRIQLYKNGKAEGAPEIVRDRLSLDFEFSGVGGYTYKITALGDGLYYSDSDEAESNEYVISAKLEMPVLLGFSDGKASWRAVANAQGYKIQLYKDGTAYGKVISVESDILNCDMMEYIDSKGVYTYTVTTIGDGKYYTDSDESAQSVGYNYEPGTDVVQLPAPSEIKFEKGIA
;
A
#
# COMPACT_ATOMS: atom_id res chain seq x y z
N TYR A 1 -45.68 -26.96 -39.73
CA TYR A 1 -44.99 -26.83 -38.47
C TYR A 1 -43.50 -26.68 -38.78
N GLU A 2 -43.01 -25.45 -38.77
CA GLU A 2 -41.55 -25.21 -38.81
C GLU A 2 -41.00 -25.63 -37.46
N HIS A 3 -40.20 -26.68 -37.46
CA HIS A 3 -39.46 -27.11 -36.29
C HIS A 3 -38.27 -26.16 -36.14
N ASN A 4 -38.43 -25.11 -35.34
CA ASN A 4 -37.31 -24.23 -35.02
C ASN A 4 -36.36 -25.02 -34.11
N PRO A 5 -35.12 -25.33 -34.52
CA PRO A 5 -34.21 -26.09 -33.68
C PRO A 5 -33.91 -25.29 -32.39
N VAL A 6 -33.90 -25.97 -31.26
CA VAL A 6 -33.44 -25.38 -30.02
C VAL A 6 -31.93 -25.18 -30.17
N ALA A 7 -31.49 -23.91 -30.09
CA ALA A 7 -30.07 -23.59 -30.21
C ALA A 7 -29.25 -24.31 -29.11
N GLN A 8 -28.19 -24.98 -29.53
CA GLN A 8 -27.25 -25.62 -28.61
C GLN A 8 -26.42 -24.54 -27.89
N LYS A 9 -26.27 -24.64 -26.58
CA LYS A 9 -25.40 -23.72 -25.83
C LYS A 9 -23.94 -24.03 -26.13
N LEU A 10 -23.14 -22.97 -26.40
CA LEU A 10 -21.70 -23.11 -26.60
C LEU A 10 -21.00 -23.51 -25.31
N ASP A 11 -19.88 -24.20 -25.43
CA ASP A 11 -18.99 -24.50 -24.33
C ASP A 11 -18.36 -23.23 -23.78
N VAL A 12 -18.01 -23.24 -22.49
CA VAL A 12 -17.33 -22.13 -21.84
C VAL A 12 -15.88 -22.04 -22.35
N PRO A 13 -15.37 -20.84 -22.67
CA PRO A 13 -13.96 -20.69 -23.03
C PRO A 13 -13.03 -21.25 -21.96
N GLU A 14 -12.05 -22.06 -22.36
CA GLU A 14 -11.04 -22.66 -21.51
C GLU A 14 -9.70 -21.92 -21.63
N SER A 15 -8.72 -22.29 -20.79
CA SER A 15 -7.37 -21.71 -20.76
C SER A 15 -7.39 -20.18 -20.72
N VAL A 16 -8.35 -19.64 -19.98
CA VAL A 16 -8.54 -18.19 -19.81
C VAL A 16 -7.45 -17.64 -18.92
N THR A 17 -6.49 -16.91 -19.51
CA THR A 17 -5.32 -16.39 -18.80
C THR A 17 -5.12 -14.89 -19.02
N PHE A 18 -4.59 -14.21 -18.02
CA PHE A 18 -4.29 -12.79 -18.07
C PHE A 18 -2.86 -12.54 -17.60
N ASN A 19 -1.94 -12.27 -18.54
CA ASN A 19 -0.54 -12.12 -18.26
C ASN A 19 0.05 -10.93 -19.03
N ASN A 20 0.86 -10.10 -18.38
CA ASN A 20 1.53 -8.94 -18.99
C ASN A 20 0.56 -8.02 -19.78
N GLY A 21 -0.68 -7.89 -19.29
CA GLY A 21 -1.69 -7.05 -19.92
C GLY A 21 -2.41 -7.70 -21.11
N LYS A 22 -2.08 -8.93 -21.44
CA LYS A 22 -2.68 -9.68 -22.53
C LYS A 22 -3.64 -10.75 -22.01
N ALA A 23 -4.87 -10.69 -22.46
CA ALA A 23 -5.87 -11.72 -22.30
C ALA A 23 -5.70 -12.80 -23.38
N GLU A 24 -5.76 -14.07 -23.03
CA GLU A 24 -5.70 -15.20 -23.95
C GLU A 24 -6.69 -16.28 -23.51
N TRP A 25 -7.27 -16.99 -24.49
CA TRP A 25 -8.25 -18.05 -24.28
C TRP A 25 -8.18 -19.09 -25.38
N SER A 26 -8.78 -20.28 -25.15
CA SER A 26 -8.90 -21.31 -26.17
C SER A 26 -10.11 -21.07 -27.08
N MET A 27 -10.01 -21.53 -28.34
CA MET A 27 -11.10 -21.51 -29.30
C MET A 27 -12.26 -22.38 -28.80
N VAL A 28 -13.48 -21.86 -28.95
CA VAL A 28 -14.73 -22.60 -28.76
C VAL A 28 -15.32 -22.94 -30.10
N GLU A 29 -15.62 -24.23 -30.35
CA GLU A 29 -16.20 -24.68 -31.58
C GLU A 29 -17.63 -24.11 -31.76
N GLY A 30 -17.93 -23.58 -32.94
CA GLY A 30 -19.22 -22.94 -33.21
C GLY A 30 -19.33 -21.48 -32.76
N ALA A 31 -18.33 -20.92 -32.09
CA ALA A 31 -18.35 -19.52 -31.70
C ALA A 31 -18.07 -18.60 -32.89
N GLU A 32 -18.90 -17.55 -33.08
CA GLU A 32 -18.68 -16.45 -34.04
C GLU A 32 -17.77 -15.33 -33.53
N GLY A 33 -17.46 -15.34 -32.23
CA GLY A 33 -16.64 -14.36 -31.59
C GLY A 33 -16.70 -14.46 -30.06
N TYR A 34 -16.13 -13.49 -29.40
CA TYR A 34 -16.06 -13.45 -27.95
C TYR A 34 -16.39 -12.06 -27.44
N ARG A 35 -17.19 -11.96 -26.40
CA ARG A 35 -17.44 -10.73 -25.64
C ARG A 35 -16.58 -10.75 -24.41
N ILE A 36 -15.75 -9.71 -24.23
CA ILE A 36 -14.77 -9.61 -23.15
C ILE A 36 -15.03 -8.32 -22.38
N GLN A 37 -15.17 -8.44 -21.06
CA GLN A 37 -15.32 -7.31 -20.14
C GLN A 37 -14.15 -7.29 -19.19
N LEU A 38 -13.41 -6.17 -19.16
CA LEU A 38 -12.36 -5.91 -18.18
C LEU A 38 -12.97 -5.50 -16.83
N TYR A 39 -12.34 -5.94 -15.76
CA TYR A 39 -12.66 -5.55 -14.38
C TYR A 39 -11.41 -5.04 -13.68
N LYS A 40 -11.57 -3.99 -12.90
CA LYS A 40 -10.55 -3.46 -11.99
C LYS A 40 -11.07 -3.53 -10.57
N ASN A 41 -10.34 -4.22 -9.67
CA ASN A 41 -10.75 -4.41 -8.28
C ASN A 41 -12.21 -4.91 -8.16
N GLY A 42 -12.60 -5.83 -9.02
CA GLY A 42 -13.94 -6.44 -9.07
C GLY A 42 -15.04 -5.56 -9.67
N LYS A 43 -14.72 -4.36 -10.18
CA LYS A 43 -15.69 -3.47 -10.86
C LYS A 43 -15.42 -3.43 -12.35
N ALA A 44 -16.49 -3.49 -13.18
CA ALA A 44 -16.37 -3.37 -14.62
C ALA A 44 -15.68 -2.04 -15.00
N GLU A 45 -14.68 -2.12 -15.89
CA GLU A 45 -13.92 -1.00 -16.43
C GLU A 45 -14.13 -0.90 -17.93
N GLY A 46 -14.63 0.25 -18.37
CA GLY A 46 -15.00 0.45 -19.77
C GLY A 46 -16.22 -0.35 -20.23
N ALA A 47 -16.46 -0.34 -21.54
CA ALA A 47 -17.46 -1.16 -22.19
C ALA A 47 -16.88 -2.52 -22.58
N PRO A 48 -17.70 -3.59 -22.68
CA PRO A 48 -17.22 -4.87 -23.19
C PRO A 48 -16.78 -4.74 -24.64
N GLU A 49 -15.71 -5.45 -25.01
CA GLU A 49 -15.23 -5.58 -26.38
C GLU A 49 -15.73 -6.88 -27.03
N ILE A 50 -16.00 -6.82 -28.32
CA ILE A 50 -16.31 -8.00 -29.13
C ILE A 50 -15.13 -8.28 -30.06
N VAL A 51 -14.55 -9.47 -29.90
CA VAL A 51 -13.39 -9.95 -30.65
C VAL A 51 -13.81 -11.07 -31.57
N ARG A 52 -13.43 -10.99 -32.86
CA ARG A 52 -13.60 -12.04 -33.86
C ARG A 52 -12.22 -12.34 -34.48
N ASP A 53 -12.08 -13.55 -34.98
CA ASP A 53 -10.89 -13.97 -35.72
C ASP A 53 -9.53 -13.94 -34.96
N ARG A 54 -9.57 -13.82 -33.63
CA ARG A 54 -8.38 -13.91 -32.77
C ARG A 54 -8.76 -14.46 -31.38
N LEU A 55 -7.77 -15.03 -30.70
CA LEU A 55 -7.91 -15.65 -29.38
C LEU A 55 -7.11 -14.91 -28.31
N SER A 56 -6.90 -13.63 -28.53
CA SER A 56 -6.21 -12.76 -27.57
C SER A 56 -6.64 -11.30 -27.73
N LEU A 57 -6.47 -10.52 -26.64
CA LEU A 57 -6.73 -9.09 -26.58
C LEU A 57 -5.73 -8.44 -25.65
N ASP A 58 -5.11 -7.34 -26.10
CA ASP A 58 -4.25 -6.52 -25.25
C ASP A 58 -5.10 -5.41 -24.60
N PHE A 59 -4.90 -5.18 -23.29
CA PHE A 59 -5.58 -4.14 -22.54
C PHE A 59 -4.63 -3.02 -22.14
N GLU A 60 -5.16 -1.79 -22.15
CA GLU A 60 -4.56 -0.64 -21.49
C GLU A 60 -5.18 -0.46 -20.09
N PHE A 61 -4.37 -0.02 -19.12
CA PHE A 61 -4.76 0.03 -17.72
C PHE A 61 -4.80 1.44 -17.19
N SER A 62 -5.80 1.74 -16.37
CA SER A 62 -5.99 3.03 -15.74
C SER A 62 -5.15 3.24 -14.46
N GLY A 63 -4.12 2.42 -14.22
CA GLY A 63 -3.18 2.55 -13.09
C GLY A 63 -3.18 1.36 -12.14
N VAL A 64 -2.74 1.58 -10.91
CA VAL A 64 -2.58 0.55 -9.86
C VAL A 64 -3.89 -0.17 -9.55
N GLY A 65 -3.86 -1.50 -9.44
CA GLY A 65 -5.01 -2.33 -9.10
C GLY A 65 -4.86 -3.77 -9.53
N GLY A 66 -5.82 -4.60 -9.14
CA GLY A 66 -5.98 -5.97 -9.61
C GLY A 66 -6.97 -6.01 -10.77
N TYR A 67 -6.54 -6.59 -11.88
CA TYR A 67 -7.33 -6.68 -13.10
C TYR A 67 -7.69 -8.13 -13.39
N THR A 68 -8.96 -8.38 -13.71
CA THR A 68 -9.46 -9.63 -14.28
C THR A 68 -10.25 -9.31 -15.54
N TYR A 69 -10.51 -10.30 -16.36
CA TYR A 69 -11.52 -10.17 -17.40
C TYR A 69 -12.49 -11.35 -17.37
N LYS A 70 -13.70 -11.09 -17.81
CA LYS A 70 -14.70 -12.12 -18.07
C LYS A 70 -14.94 -12.25 -19.56
N ILE A 71 -15.15 -13.47 -20.02
CA ILE A 71 -15.30 -13.80 -21.43
C ILE A 71 -16.48 -14.73 -21.66
N THR A 72 -17.25 -14.43 -22.71
CA THR A 72 -18.38 -15.25 -23.20
C THR A 72 -18.12 -15.58 -24.66
N ALA A 73 -18.21 -16.83 -25.05
CA ALA A 73 -18.27 -17.21 -26.46
C ALA A 73 -19.67 -16.88 -27.03
N LEU A 74 -19.70 -16.21 -28.18
CA LEU A 74 -20.92 -15.75 -28.84
C LEU A 74 -21.38 -16.74 -29.90
N GLY A 75 -22.61 -17.20 -29.77
CA GLY A 75 -23.28 -18.04 -30.78
C GLY A 75 -23.87 -17.22 -31.92
N ASP A 76 -24.36 -17.92 -32.97
CA ASP A 76 -25.02 -17.32 -34.12
C ASP A 76 -26.51 -16.95 -33.85
N GLY A 77 -27.00 -17.32 -32.66
CA GLY A 77 -28.40 -17.11 -32.25
C GLY A 77 -29.42 -18.03 -32.95
N LEU A 78 -28.97 -18.89 -33.86
CA LEU A 78 -29.83 -19.82 -34.61
C LEU A 78 -29.54 -21.29 -34.23
N TYR A 79 -28.31 -21.73 -34.39
CA TYR A 79 -27.87 -23.09 -34.05
C TYR A 79 -27.16 -23.12 -32.70
N TYR A 80 -26.49 -22.01 -32.33
CA TYR A 80 -25.75 -21.87 -31.09
C TYR A 80 -26.20 -20.64 -30.30
N SER A 81 -26.41 -20.82 -29.01
CA SER A 81 -26.57 -19.73 -28.05
C SER A 81 -25.24 -19.45 -27.36
N ASP A 82 -25.10 -18.24 -26.79
CA ASP A 82 -23.90 -17.82 -26.05
C ASP A 82 -23.56 -18.81 -24.93
N SER A 83 -22.26 -18.94 -24.64
CA SER A 83 -21.76 -19.72 -23.49
C SER A 83 -22.06 -19.03 -22.15
N ASP A 84 -21.80 -19.74 -21.05
CA ASP A 84 -21.60 -19.08 -19.75
C ASP A 84 -20.29 -18.29 -19.74
N GLU A 85 -20.15 -17.37 -18.78
CA GLU A 85 -18.92 -16.61 -18.60
C GLU A 85 -17.81 -17.47 -18.00
N ALA A 86 -16.58 -17.28 -18.49
CA ALA A 86 -15.35 -17.65 -17.81
C ALA A 86 -14.65 -16.40 -17.26
N GLU A 87 -13.88 -16.56 -16.18
CA GLU A 87 -13.10 -15.48 -15.58
C GLU A 87 -11.61 -15.85 -15.56
N SER A 88 -10.74 -14.85 -15.80
CA SER A 88 -9.29 -15.02 -15.80
C SER A 88 -8.71 -15.07 -14.39
N ASN A 89 -7.42 -15.45 -14.31
CA ASN A 89 -6.60 -15.09 -13.17
C ASN A 89 -6.49 -13.56 -13.02
N GLU A 90 -6.16 -13.10 -11.82
CA GLU A 90 -5.88 -11.68 -11.57
C GLU A 90 -4.48 -11.30 -12.10
N TYR A 91 -4.40 -10.19 -12.80
CA TYR A 91 -3.17 -9.49 -13.18
C TYR A 91 -3.02 -8.23 -12.33
N VAL A 92 -1.93 -8.10 -11.57
CA VAL A 92 -1.73 -7.01 -10.63
C VAL A 92 -0.76 -5.96 -11.21
N ILE A 93 -1.20 -4.71 -11.23
CA ILE A 93 -0.34 -3.55 -11.45
C ILE A 93 -0.08 -2.91 -10.10
N SER A 94 1.19 -2.89 -9.68
CA SER A 94 1.63 -2.30 -8.42
C SER A 94 2.48 -1.06 -8.63
N ALA A 95 2.59 -0.23 -7.59
CA ALA A 95 3.48 0.92 -7.53
C ALA A 95 4.21 0.96 -6.18
N LYS A 96 5.35 1.62 -6.16
CA LYS A 96 6.06 1.96 -4.94
C LYS A 96 5.46 3.23 -4.33
N LEU A 97 5.28 3.26 -3.02
CA LEU A 97 4.80 4.45 -2.32
C LEU A 97 5.86 5.57 -2.32
N GLU A 98 5.37 6.80 -2.26
CA GLU A 98 6.22 7.96 -2.05
C GLU A 98 6.80 7.95 -0.63
N MET A 99 8.04 8.44 -0.49
CA MET A 99 8.64 8.64 0.83
C MET A 99 8.01 9.86 1.51
N PRO A 100 7.86 9.85 2.86
CA PRO A 100 7.36 11.01 3.58
C PRO A 100 8.28 12.22 3.44
N VAL A 101 7.66 13.39 3.38
CA VAL A 101 8.34 14.70 3.30
C VAL A 101 7.90 15.61 4.44
N LEU A 102 8.51 16.79 4.55
CA LEU A 102 8.25 17.79 5.59
C LEU A 102 8.44 17.23 7.00
N LEU A 103 9.57 16.55 7.21
CA LEU A 103 9.94 16.00 8.51
C LEU A 103 10.28 17.12 9.48
N GLY A 104 9.49 17.27 10.54
CA GLY A 104 9.71 18.20 11.65
C GLY A 104 10.20 17.45 12.89
N PHE A 105 11.18 18.04 13.63
CA PHE A 105 11.61 17.50 14.90
C PHE A 105 11.78 18.66 15.90
N SER A 106 10.80 18.83 16.77
CA SER A 106 10.81 19.88 17.81
C SER A 106 10.21 19.38 19.11
N ASP A 107 10.71 19.84 20.22
CA ASP A 107 10.24 19.48 21.57
C ASP A 107 10.15 17.95 21.79
N GLY A 108 11.11 17.22 21.19
CA GLY A 108 11.12 15.76 21.24
C GLY A 108 10.06 15.05 20.41
N LYS A 109 9.28 15.79 19.59
CA LYS A 109 8.25 15.21 18.71
C LYS A 109 8.71 15.19 17.26
N ALA A 110 8.70 13.99 16.68
CA ALA A 110 8.83 13.76 15.25
C ALA A 110 7.48 13.97 14.55
N SER A 111 7.47 14.55 13.35
CA SER A 111 6.27 14.71 12.55
C SER A 111 6.58 14.63 11.05
N TRP A 112 5.63 14.20 10.24
CA TRP A 112 5.76 14.06 8.79
C TRP A 112 4.43 14.29 8.09
N ARG A 113 4.47 14.43 6.77
CA ARG A 113 3.26 14.57 5.96
C ARG A 113 2.70 13.19 5.60
N ALA A 114 1.37 13.08 5.60
CA ALA A 114 0.66 11.88 5.14
C ALA A 114 1.00 11.54 3.68
N VAL A 115 1.16 10.25 3.41
CA VAL A 115 1.33 9.69 2.07
C VAL A 115 0.07 8.93 1.68
N ALA A 116 -0.41 9.15 0.47
CA ALA A 116 -1.60 8.46 -0.04
C ALA A 116 -1.36 6.95 -0.11
N ASN A 117 -2.38 6.16 0.22
CA ASN A 117 -2.36 4.68 0.23
C ASN A 117 -1.39 4.04 1.25
N ALA A 118 -0.82 4.82 2.18
CA ALA A 118 -0.04 4.27 3.28
C ALA A 118 -0.89 3.38 4.18
N GLN A 119 -0.34 2.24 4.60
CA GLN A 119 -0.89 1.38 5.65
C GLN A 119 -0.31 1.73 7.02
N GLY A 120 0.81 2.42 7.05
CA GLY A 120 1.51 2.84 8.25
C GLY A 120 2.86 3.47 7.94
N TYR A 121 3.65 3.70 8.99
CA TYR A 121 4.99 4.27 8.86
C TYR A 121 5.96 3.55 9.78
N LYS A 122 7.22 3.40 9.32
CA LYS A 122 8.37 2.97 10.12
C LYS A 122 9.27 4.16 10.35
N ILE A 123 9.62 4.42 11.61
CA ILE A 123 10.51 5.52 12.01
C ILE A 123 11.80 4.92 12.54
N GLN A 124 12.95 5.34 12.01
CA GLN A 124 14.26 5.01 12.55
C GLN A 124 14.87 6.27 13.16
N LEU A 125 15.20 6.21 14.45
CA LEU A 125 15.91 7.27 15.15
C LEU A 125 17.42 7.13 14.90
N TYR A 126 18.11 8.26 14.83
CA TYR A 126 19.57 8.34 14.74
C TYR A 126 20.08 9.26 15.85
N LYS A 127 21.23 8.91 16.42
CA LYS A 127 21.97 9.73 17.37
C LYS A 127 23.37 10.00 16.83
N ASP A 128 23.74 11.26 16.73
CA ASP A 128 25.04 11.69 16.20
C ASP A 128 25.39 11.03 14.86
N GLY A 129 24.37 10.86 13.98
CA GLY A 129 24.47 10.26 12.65
C GLY A 129 24.46 8.74 12.61
N THR A 130 24.35 8.04 13.75
CA THR A 130 24.30 6.57 13.82
C THR A 130 22.91 6.11 14.21
N ALA A 131 22.41 5.03 13.56
CA ALA A 131 21.11 4.43 13.88
C ALA A 131 21.02 4.10 15.39
N TYR A 132 19.94 4.50 16.01
CA TYR A 132 19.76 4.45 17.45
C TYR A 132 18.40 3.81 17.82
N GLY A 133 18.45 2.85 18.73
CA GLY A 133 17.26 2.14 19.19
C GLY A 133 16.64 1.20 18.12
N LYS A 134 15.40 0.82 18.35
CA LYS A 134 14.62 -0.03 17.44
C LYS A 134 13.79 0.82 16.50
N VAL A 135 13.45 0.29 15.35
CA VAL A 135 12.44 0.87 14.44
C VAL A 135 11.10 0.93 15.16
N ILE A 136 10.47 2.08 15.11
CA ILE A 136 9.13 2.34 15.65
C ILE A 136 8.14 2.24 14.50
N SER A 137 7.06 1.47 14.66
CA SER A 137 5.99 1.36 13.66
C SER A 137 4.72 2.00 14.20
N VAL A 138 4.04 2.77 13.34
CA VAL A 138 2.77 3.44 13.66
C VAL A 138 1.77 3.24 12.52
N GLU A 139 0.49 3.35 12.83
CA GLU A 139 -0.62 3.26 11.87
C GLU A 139 -0.65 4.48 10.91
N SER A 140 -1.40 4.36 9.82
CA SER A 140 -1.41 5.35 8.73
C SER A 140 -2.01 6.72 9.10
N ASP A 141 -2.84 6.79 10.13
CA ASP A 141 -3.43 8.02 10.66
C ASP A 141 -2.54 8.74 11.67
N ILE A 142 -1.48 8.08 12.13
CA ILE A 142 -0.49 8.66 13.05
C ILE A 142 0.60 9.35 12.24
N LEU A 143 0.65 10.68 12.32
CA LEU A 143 1.58 11.53 11.57
C LEU A 143 2.60 12.25 12.46
N ASN A 144 2.69 11.85 13.71
CA ASN A 144 3.66 12.32 14.67
C ASN A 144 3.97 11.23 15.71
N CYS A 145 5.12 11.34 16.35
CA CYS A 145 5.54 10.41 17.39
C CYS A 145 6.30 11.17 18.47
N ASP A 146 5.96 10.91 19.74
CA ASP A 146 6.77 11.41 20.86
C ASP A 146 8.04 10.55 20.97
N MET A 147 9.18 11.16 20.68
CA MET A 147 10.47 10.49 20.67
C MET A 147 11.17 10.54 22.02
N MET A 148 10.62 11.27 23.00
CA MET A 148 11.26 11.41 24.33
C MET A 148 11.35 10.08 25.07
N GLU A 149 10.46 9.14 24.78
CA GLU A 149 10.53 7.77 25.34
C GLU A 149 11.75 6.97 24.85
N TYR A 150 12.36 7.40 23.73
CA TYR A 150 13.49 6.72 23.07
C TYR A 150 14.80 7.52 23.20
N ILE A 151 14.75 8.75 23.74
CA ILE A 151 15.90 9.64 23.90
C ILE A 151 16.34 9.61 25.36
N ASP A 152 17.50 9.02 25.66
CA ASP A 152 17.99 8.79 27.04
C ASP A 152 19.27 9.51 27.42
N SER A 153 19.96 10.09 26.45
CA SER A 153 21.30 10.64 26.65
C SER A 153 21.56 11.83 25.73
N LYS A 154 22.48 12.73 26.20
CA LYS A 154 22.87 13.89 25.41
C LYS A 154 23.34 13.53 24.02
N GLY A 155 22.89 14.31 23.01
CA GLY A 155 23.27 14.13 21.61
C GLY A 155 22.41 14.93 20.66
N VAL A 156 22.76 14.84 19.37
CA VAL A 156 21.96 15.36 18.25
C VAL A 156 21.18 14.22 17.69
N TYR A 157 19.86 14.32 17.74
CA TYR A 157 18.96 13.31 17.24
C TYR A 157 18.32 13.74 15.92
N THR A 158 18.26 12.81 14.97
CA THR A 158 17.51 12.91 13.71
C THR A 158 16.69 11.65 13.53
N TYR A 159 15.76 11.64 12.61
CA TYR A 159 15.03 10.43 12.25
C TYR A 159 14.73 10.39 10.76
N THR A 160 14.44 9.20 10.28
CA THR A 160 13.91 8.92 8.94
C THR A 160 12.56 8.24 9.05
N VAL A 161 11.77 8.30 7.99
CA VAL A 161 10.48 7.63 7.91
C VAL A 161 10.37 6.87 6.59
N THR A 162 9.86 5.64 6.65
CA THR A 162 9.48 4.83 5.50
C THR A 162 7.96 4.65 5.51
N THR A 163 7.30 4.87 4.38
CA THR A 163 5.87 4.56 4.22
C THR A 163 5.69 3.07 3.99
N ILE A 164 4.76 2.43 4.71
CA ILE A 164 4.43 1.01 4.58
C ILE A 164 3.29 0.85 3.57
N GLY A 165 3.48 0.00 2.56
CA GLY A 165 2.47 -0.40 1.59
C GLY A 165 1.63 -1.58 2.05
N ASP A 166 0.64 -1.98 1.23
CA ASP A 166 -0.21 -3.15 1.49
C ASP A 166 0.43 -4.47 1.05
N GLY A 167 1.57 -4.41 0.39
CA GLY A 167 2.31 -5.57 -0.13
C GLY A 167 1.71 -6.21 -1.39
N LYS A 168 0.55 -5.74 -1.85
CA LYS A 168 -0.12 -6.23 -3.07
C LYS A 168 -0.12 -5.17 -4.17
N TYR A 169 -0.76 -4.05 -3.93
CA TYR A 169 -0.87 -2.95 -4.89
C TYR A 169 0.19 -1.88 -4.66
N TYR A 170 0.63 -1.74 -3.42
CA TYR A 170 1.66 -0.77 -3.05
C TYR A 170 2.78 -1.44 -2.25
N THR A 171 4.02 -1.24 -2.70
CA THR A 171 5.22 -1.63 -1.95
C THR A 171 5.67 -0.48 -1.06
N ASP A 172 6.45 -0.80 -0.01
CA ASP A 172 7.03 0.20 0.89
C ASP A 172 7.83 1.25 0.08
N SER A 173 7.84 2.49 0.58
CA SER A 173 8.67 3.55 0.01
C SER A 173 10.16 3.32 0.25
N ASP A 174 11.00 4.13 -0.38
CA ASP A 174 12.35 4.36 0.12
C ASP A 174 12.29 5.07 1.48
N GLU A 175 13.37 5.00 2.23
CA GLU A 175 13.58 5.77 3.44
C GLU A 175 13.67 7.26 3.09
N SER A 176 13.03 8.13 3.88
CA SER A 176 13.11 9.57 3.68
C SER A 176 14.53 10.11 3.90
N ALA A 177 14.79 11.34 3.49
CA ALA A 177 15.94 12.07 4.03
C ALA A 177 15.83 12.19 5.57
N GLN A 178 16.95 12.37 6.23
CA GLN A 178 16.93 12.63 7.67
C GLN A 178 16.24 13.96 7.99
N SER A 179 15.54 14.01 9.12
CA SER A 179 14.95 15.23 9.67
C SER A 179 16.00 16.28 10.02
N VAL A 180 15.56 17.48 10.35
CA VAL A 180 16.38 18.45 11.08
C VAL A 180 16.84 17.84 12.42
N GLY A 181 18.01 18.29 12.92
CA GLY A 181 18.56 17.81 14.18
C GLY A 181 17.82 18.38 15.39
N TYR A 182 17.52 17.51 16.36
CA TYR A 182 17.04 17.86 17.68
C TYR A 182 18.16 17.67 18.68
N ASN A 183 18.63 18.79 19.29
CA ASN A 183 19.67 18.75 20.32
C ASN A 183 19.03 18.43 21.68
N TYR A 184 19.36 17.27 22.24
CA TYR A 184 18.91 16.89 23.57
C TYR A 184 20.02 17.05 24.58
N GLU A 185 19.74 17.82 25.63
CA GLU A 185 20.54 17.95 26.82
C GLU A 185 19.68 17.49 28.02
N PRO A 186 20.00 16.36 28.66
CA PRO A 186 19.29 15.97 29.86
C PRO A 186 19.42 17.10 30.89
N GLY A 187 18.29 17.56 31.39
CA GLY A 187 18.26 18.57 32.42
C GLY A 187 19.11 18.09 33.61
N THR A 188 20.07 18.89 34.01
CA THR A 188 20.59 18.75 35.36
C THR A 188 19.50 19.26 36.29
N ASP A 189 18.61 18.39 36.72
CA ASP A 189 17.76 18.67 37.86
C ASP A 189 18.69 18.88 39.06
N VAL A 190 19.15 20.09 39.17
CA VAL A 190 19.79 20.55 40.42
C VAL A 190 18.64 20.62 41.42
N VAL A 191 18.38 19.51 42.08
CA VAL A 191 17.52 19.55 43.26
C VAL A 191 18.19 20.49 44.24
N GLN A 192 17.69 21.72 44.30
CA GLN A 192 18.12 22.67 45.31
C GLN A 192 17.70 22.08 46.65
N LEU A 193 18.68 21.56 47.40
CA LEU A 193 18.41 21.10 48.75
C LEU A 193 17.83 22.26 49.57
N PRO A 194 16.75 22.04 50.31
CA PRO A 194 16.21 23.09 51.17
C PRO A 194 17.31 23.58 52.11
N ALA A 195 17.38 24.88 52.28
CA ALA A 195 18.30 25.46 53.27
C ALA A 195 18.09 24.83 54.64
N PRO A 196 19.14 24.52 55.41
CA PRO A 196 18.99 23.97 56.75
C PRO A 196 18.11 24.91 57.58
N SER A 197 17.01 24.37 58.13
CA SER A 197 15.98 25.17 58.82
C SER A 197 16.43 25.66 60.21
N GLU A 198 17.46 25.05 60.81
CA GLU A 198 18.03 25.50 62.09
C GLU A 198 19.51 25.08 62.22
N ILE A 199 20.35 26.06 62.45
CA ILE A 199 21.73 25.87 63.00
C ILE A 199 21.67 26.27 64.46
N LYS A 200 21.60 25.28 65.35
CA LYS A 200 21.72 25.57 66.81
C LYS A 200 23.17 25.47 67.21
N PHE A 201 23.69 26.58 67.77
CA PHE A 201 24.95 26.56 68.52
C PHE A 201 24.61 26.24 69.98
N GLU A 202 24.93 25.05 70.43
CA GLU A 202 24.96 24.79 71.86
C GLU A 202 26.20 25.49 72.41
N LYS A 203 25.96 26.40 73.38
CA LYS A 203 27.06 27.02 74.12
C LYS A 203 27.77 25.91 74.91
N GLY A 204 29.02 25.66 74.54
CA GLY A 204 29.93 24.87 75.40
C GLY A 204 30.10 25.57 76.71
N ILE A 205 29.76 24.84 77.77
CA ILE A 205 30.07 25.23 79.16
C ILE A 205 31.55 24.87 79.34
N ALA A 206 32.33 25.87 79.72
CA ALA A 206 33.72 25.72 80.23
C ALA A 206 33.69 25.17 81.64
#